data_ee7ac8dbefc4de3daa69b0110e8fe2c2
#
_entry.id   ee7ac8dbefc4de3daa69b0110e8fe2c2
#
_cell.length_a   1.000
_cell.length_b   1.000
_cell.length_c   1.000
_cell.angle_alpha   90.00
_cell.angle_beta   90.00
_cell.angle_gamma   90.00
#
_symmetry.space_group_name_H-M   'P 1'
#
loop_
_entity.id
_entity.type
_entity.pdbx_description
1 polymer ?
#
loop_
_entity_poly.entity_id
_entity_poly.type
_entity_poly.pdbx_seq_one_letter_code
_entity_poly.pdbx_strand_id
1 'polypeptide(L)'
;MATDERGKTQPTDDDAKAAARALIDLVRTQHLPKRFRHEPPWHAIAAAFVVRMGDTVESILTLWERERRSGLDMMILLRALYEQTVVFAWLAIDPDAHLPEWGENERYYFRVGVEEAAEYGIPCTWEEVTTKGKKLKPMNQLALAVDEHWGGQLTGFRTAAAAKRKQEIDLLSFAGLYLPIYREASSATHATPAALAPYMDLTSNPRVVDVPSGDEYAAYWSVVVPLYTQALIVCNSELGWPDLQTVLDINNGMYPG
;
A
#
# COMPACT_ATOMS: atom_id res chain seq x y z
N MET A 1 14.49 -24.77 -3.85
CA MET A 1 14.48 -23.67 -4.81
C MET A 1 13.47 -24.03 -5.90
N ALA A 2 12.37 -23.31 -5.98
CA ALA A 2 11.42 -23.48 -7.07
C ALA A 2 11.93 -22.67 -8.27
N THR A 3 12.17 -23.33 -9.38
CA THR A 3 12.46 -22.68 -10.66
C THR A 3 11.16 -22.61 -11.45
N ASP A 4 10.89 -21.46 -12.09
CA ASP A 4 9.80 -21.39 -13.06
C ASP A 4 10.10 -22.29 -14.28
N GLU A 5 9.12 -22.52 -15.15
CA GLU A 5 9.25 -23.32 -16.37
C GLU A 5 10.38 -22.84 -17.32
N ARG A 6 11.04 -21.73 -17.00
CA ARG A 6 12.11 -21.07 -17.75
C ARG A 6 13.47 -21.16 -17.05
N GLY A 7 13.57 -21.90 -15.95
CA GLY A 7 14.81 -22.05 -15.18
C GLY A 7 15.21 -20.81 -14.36
N LYS A 8 14.30 -19.86 -14.16
CA LYS A 8 14.55 -18.68 -13.31
C LYS A 8 14.15 -19.00 -11.89
N THR A 9 15.03 -18.69 -10.95
CA THR A 9 14.74 -18.74 -9.52
C THR A 9 13.70 -17.67 -9.19
N GLN A 10 12.55 -18.09 -8.65
CA GLN A 10 11.63 -17.13 -8.06
C GLN A 10 12.29 -16.47 -6.85
N PRO A 11 12.07 -15.14 -6.63
CA PRO A 11 12.58 -14.47 -5.45
C PRO A 11 12.06 -15.17 -4.20
N THR A 12 12.95 -15.34 -3.24
CA THR A 12 12.61 -15.88 -1.93
C THR A 12 11.98 -14.78 -1.07
N ASP A 13 11.30 -15.16 0.00
CA ASP A 13 10.84 -14.21 1.02
C ASP A 13 11.96 -13.36 1.58
N ASP A 14 13.17 -13.93 1.72
CA ASP A 14 14.33 -13.22 2.24
C ASP A 14 14.85 -12.17 1.24
N ASP A 15 14.79 -12.45 -0.07
CA ASP A 15 15.11 -11.46 -1.10
C ASP A 15 14.10 -10.29 -1.05
N ALA A 16 12.81 -10.57 -0.89
CA ALA A 16 11.78 -9.54 -0.77
C ALA A 16 11.95 -8.67 0.49
N LYS A 17 12.27 -9.27 1.62
CA LYS A 17 12.57 -8.54 2.87
C LYS A 17 13.84 -7.69 2.73
N ALA A 18 14.88 -8.22 2.12
CA ALA A 18 16.11 -7.47 1.89
C ALA A 18 15.85 -6.25 0.98
N ALA A 19 15.09 -6.43 -0.09
CA ALA A 19 14.70 -5.34 -0.98
C ALA A 19 13.85 -4.29 -0.25
N ALA A 20 12.86 -4.71 0.56
CA ALA A 20 12.04 -3.79 1.35
C ALA A 20 12.88 -2.95 2.32
N ARG A 21 13.82 -3.56 3.05
CA ARG A 21 14.75 -2.84 3.93
C ARG A 21 15.62 -1.86 3.16
N ALA A 22 16.18 -2.28 2.02
CA ALA A 22 17.02 -1.42 1.20
C ALA A 22 16.27 -0.19 0.69
N LEU A 23 14.99 -0.33 0.31
CA LEU A 23 14.13 0.79 -0.10
C LEU A 23 13.83 1.74 1.07
N ILE A 24 13.55 1.22 2.26
CA ILE A 24 13.32 2.03 3.48
C ILE A 24 14.59 2.80 3.83
N ASP A 25 15.75 2.14 3.84
CA ASP A 25 17.03 2.76 4.17
C ASP A 25 17.41 3.84 3.14
N LEU A 26 17.15 3.60 1.87
CA LEU A 26 17.35 4.59 0.81
C LEU A 26 16.59 5.89 1.10
N VAL A 27 15.32 5.79 1.49
CA VAL A 27 14.49 6.95 1.83
C VAL A 27 15.02 7.64 3.09
N ARG A 28 15.30 6.89 4.15
CA ARG A 28 15.73 7.43 5.45
C ARG A 28 17.10 8.11 5.38
N THR A 29 18.05 7.53 4.66
CA THR A 29 19.42 8.04 4.62
C THR A 29 19.61 9.19 3.66
N GLN A 30 18.95 9.15 2.50
CA GLN A 30 19.19 10.13 1.44
C GLN A 30 18.28 11.36 1.54
N HIS A 31 17.11 11.27 2.18
CA HIS A 31 16.06 12.25 1.95
C HIS A 31 15.41 12.87 3.19
N LEU A 32 15.42 12.22 4.35
CA LEU A 32 14.81 12.77 5.57
C LEU A 32 15.42 14.10 6.08
N PRO A 33 16.67 14.47 5.78
CA PRO A 33 17.21 15.76 6.20
C PRO A 33 16.80 16.94 5.33
N LYS A 34 16.13 16.72 4.19
CA LYS A 34 15.74 17.82 3.28
C LYS A 34 14.68 18.72 3.93
N ARG A 35 14.95 20.03 3.94
CA ARG A 35 14.00 21.04 4.41
C ARG A 35 13.25 21.61 3.21
N PHE A 36 11.95 21.45 3.20
CA PHE A 36 11.04 21.95 2.16
C PHE A 36 10.68 23.44 2.34
N ARG A 37 11.63 24.30 2.77
CA ARG A 37 11.36 25.69 3.17
C ARG A 37 10.87 26.60 2.04
N HIS A 38 11.20 26.29 0.80
CA HIS A 38 10.89 27.09 -0.36
C HIS A 38 10.18 26.28 -1.46
N GLU A 39 9.81 25.04 -1.14
CA GLU A 39 9.13 24.13 -2.04
C GLU A 39 7.61 24.26 -1.89
N PRO A 40 6.83 23.93 -2.93
CA PRO A 40 5.38 23.84 -2.80
C PRO A 40 4.96 22.92 -1.63
N PRO A 41 3.85 23.22 -0.93
CA PRO A 41 3.35 22.37 0.16
C PRO A 41 3.17 20.90 -0.24
N TRP A 42 2.87 20.65 -1.51
CA TRP A 42 2.77 19.30 -2.07
C TRP A 42 4.04 18.47 -1.85
N HIS A 43 5.23 19.06 -2.01
CA HIS A 43 6.48 18.34 -1.85
C HIS A 43 6.65 17.78 -0.42
N ALA A 44 6.24 18.54 0.60
CA ALA A 44 6.27 18.08 1.98
C ALA A 44 5.25 16.95 2.21
N ILE A 45 4.07 17.05 1.61
CA ILE A 45 3.03 16.01 1.69
C ILE A 45 3.50 14.74 0.99
N ALA A 46 4.07 14.84 -0.21
CA ALA A 46 4.62 13.71 -0.95
C ALA A 46 5.71 12.98 -0.16
N ALA A 47 6.63 13.73 0.45
CA ALA A 47 7.65 13.18 1.32
C ALA A 47 7.05 12.45 2.54
N ALA A 48 6.03 13.05 3.17
CA ALA A 48 5.35 12.45 4.32
C ALA A 48 4.64 11.13 3.93
N PHE A 49 4.01 11.05 2.76
CA PHE A 49 3.43 9.80 2.25
C PHE A 49 4.49 8.70 2.11
N VAL A 50 5.62 8.99 1.49
CA VAL A 50 6.69 8.01 1.27
C VAL A 50 7.27 7.49 2.59
N VAL A 51 7.51 8.40 3.55
CA VAL A 51 7.97 8.02 4.90
C VAL A 51 6.92 7.14 5.59
N ARG A 52 5.66 7.55 5.57
CA ARG A 52 4.56 6.79 6.20
C ARG A 52 4.38 5.40 5.59
N MET A 53 4.51 5.29 4.27
CA MET A 53 4.49 3.98 3.60
C MET A 53 5.69 3.12 4.01
N GLY A 54 6.89 3.72 4.15
CA GLY A 54 8.06 3.04 4.68
C GLY A 54 7.83 2.47 6.08
N ASP A 55 7.20 3.24 6.99
CA ASP A 55 6.84 2.78 8.34
C ASP A 55 5.81 1.62 8.28
N THR A 56 4.89 1.67 7.31
CA THR A 56 3.93 0.57 7.10
C THR A 56 4.64 -0.70 6.64
N VAL A 57 5.58 -0.59 5.69
CA VAL A 57 6.38 -1.72 5.22
C VAL A 57 7.25 -2.30 6.35
N GLU A 58 7.87 -1.46 7.17
CA GLU A 58 8.65 -1.90 8.35
C GLU A 58 7.77 -2.64 9.37
N SER A 59 6.53 -2.18 9.56
CA SER A 59 5.58 -2.86 10.43
C SER A 59 5.20 -4.24 9.89
N ILE A 60 5.01 -4.39 8.57
CA ILE A 60 4.80 -5.69 7.92
C ILE A 60 6.02 -6.60 8.13
N LEU A 61 7.24 -6.08 7.92
CA LEU A 61 8.49 -6.82 8.17
C LEU A 61 8.56 -7.32 9.60
N THR A 62 8.26 -6.46 10.56
CA THR A 62 8.28 -6.79 11.99
C THR A 62 7.28 -7.89 12.35
N LEU A 63 6.08 -7.87 11.79
CA LEU A 63 5.08 -8.93 12.01
C LEU A 63 5.51 -10.24 11.36
N TRP A 64 6.13 -10.17 10.19
CA TRP A 64 6.62 -11.35 9.48
C TRP A 64 7.76 -12.08 10.20
N GLU A 65 8.58 -11.34 10.90
CA GLU A 65 9.75 -11.89 11.61
C GLU A 65 9.42 -12.51 12.96
N ARG A 66 8.18 -12.35 13.45
CA ARG A 66 7.74 -12.99 14.69
C ARG A 66 7.62 -14.50 14.52
N GLU A 67 7.88 -15.26 15.60
CA GLU A 67 7.69 -16.71 15.64
C GLU A 67 6.24 -17.12 15.34
N ARG A 68 5.29 -16.31 15.80
CA ARG A 68 3.85 -16.45 15.48
C ARG A 68 3.47 -15.39 14.47
N ARG A 69 3.31 -15.79 13.23
CA ARG A 69 2.95 -14.92 12.14
C ARG A 69 1.44 -14.69 12.11
N SER A 70 1.02 -13.46 12.22
CA SER A 70 -0.39 -13.08 12.03
C SER A 70 -0.62 -12.65 10.60
N GLY A 71 -1.04 -13.58 9.75
CA GLY A 71 -1.34 -13.28 8.35
C GLY A 71 -2.45 -12.24 8.20
N LEU A 72 -3.48 -12.27 9.06
CA LEU A 72 -4.56 -11.29 9.05
C LEU A 72 -4.08 -9.88 9.38
N ASP A 73 -3.20 -9.72 10.38
CA ASP A 73 -2.64 -8.42 10.73
C ASP A 73 -1.78 -7.86 9.60
N MET A 74 -1.02 -8.74 8.93
CA MET A 74 -0.26 -8.36 7.73
C MET A 74 -1.17 -7.90 6.59
N MET A 75 -2.30 -8.57 6.38
CA MET A 75 -3.28 -8.16 5.38
C MET A 75 -3.88 -6.79 5.66
N ILE A 76 -4.15 -6.45 6.92
CA ILE A 76 -4.62 -5.12 7.32
C ILE A 76 -3.58 -4.05 6.95
N LEU A 77 -2.30 -4.30 7.25
CA LEU A 77 -1.21 -3.39 6.90
C LEU A 77 -0.98 -3.31 5.38
N LEU A 78 -1.09 -4.43 4.68
CA LEU A 78 -0.98 -4.45 3.21
C LEU A 78 -2.10 -3.64 2.56
N ARG A 79 -3.32 -3.73 3.08
CA ARG A 79 -4.42 -2.85 2.66
C ARG A 79 -4.09 -1.39 2.89
N ALA A 80 -3.57 -1.04 4.07
CA ALA A 80 -3.18 0.32 4.38
C ALA A 80 -2.09 0.83 3.43
N LEU A 81 -1.09 0.00 3.11
CA LEU A 81 -0.06 0.33 2.12
C LEU A 81 -0.66 0.56 0.74
N TYR A 82 -1.59 -0.30 0.30
CA TYR A 82 -2.28 -0.14 -0.97
C TYR A 82 -3.07 1.17 -1.03
N GLU A 83 -3.89 1.47 -0.01
CA GLU A 83 -4.64 2.73 0.08
C GLU A 83 -3.72 3.96 0.03
N GLN A 84 -2.64 3.94 0.80
CA GLN A 84 -1.65 5.03 0.83
C GLN A 84 -1.02 5.23 -0.54
N THR A 85 -0.63 4.15 -1.22
CA THR A 85 -0.01 4.21 -2.55
C THR A 85 -0.97 4.75 -3.60
N VAL A 86 -2.22 4.26 -3.62
CA VAL A 86 -3.23 4.72 -4.58
C VAL A 86 -3.59 6.18 -4.35
N VAL A 87 -3.84 6.59 -3.11
CA VAL A 87 -4.16 7.98 -2.78
C VAL A 87 -2.99 8.91 -3.12
N PHE A 88 -1.78 8.53 -2.77
CA PHE A 88 -0.58 9.30 -3.10
C PHE A 88 -0.40 9.47 -4.62
N ALA A 89 -0.46 8.37 -5.38
CA ALA A 89 -0.32 8.40 -6.83
C ALA A 89 -1.44 9.21 -7.50
N TRP A 90 -2.68 9.15 -6.95
CA TRP A 90 -3.79 9.97 -7.43
C TRP A 90 -3.58 11.46 -7.13
N LEU A 91 -3.12 11.82 -5.92
CA LEU A 91 -2.78 13.21 -5.59
C LEU A 91 -1.70 13.77 -6.53
N ALA A 92 -0.72 12.96 -6.90
CA ALA A 92 0.38 13.34 -7.78
C ALA A 92 -0.04 13.54 -9.26
N ILE A 93 -1.23 13.12 -9.67
CA ILE A 93 -1.75 13.41 -11.03
C ILE A 93 -1.97 14.91 -11.24
N ASP A 94 -2.58 15.56 -10.25
CA ASP A 94 -2.87 17.00 -10.25
C ASP A 94 -2.96 17.48 -8.79
N PRO A 95 -1.83 17.81 -8.15
CA PRO A 95 -1.81 18.20 -6.74
C PRO A 95 -2.69 19.41 -6.44
N ASP A 96 -2.76 20.37 -7.34
CA ASP A 96 -3.53 21.61 -7.15
C ASP A 96 -5.05 21.34 -7.11
N ALA A 97 -5.52 20.42 -7.94
CA ALA A 97 -6.93 20.00 -7.94
C ALA A 97 -7.26 19.00 -6.84
N HIS A 98 -6.37 18.04 -6.59
CA HIS A 98 -6.67 16.89 -5.74
C HIS A 98 -6.42 17.11 -4.25
N LEU A 99 -5.48 17.97 -3.85
CA LEU A 99 -5.25 18.27 -2.43
C LEU A 99 -6.47 18.89 -1.75
N PRO A 100 -7.17 19.89 -2.35
CA PRO A 100 -8.41 20.40 -1.79
C PRO A 100 -9.50 19.30 -1.66
N GLU A 101 -9.64 18.45 -2.67
CA GLU A 101 -10.62 17.35 -2.66
C GLU A 101 -10.31 16.33 -1.55
N TRP A 102 -9.03 16.00 -1.36
CA TRP A 102 -8.58 15.13 -0.27
C TRP A 102 -8.85 15.74 1.12
N GLY A 103 -8.59 17.03 1.29
CA GLY A 103 -8.90 17.75 2.53
C GLY A 103 -10.42 17.81 2.81
N GLU A 104 -11.26 17.91 1.77
CA GLU A 104 -12.72 17.83 1.92
C GLU A 104 -13.18 16.44 2.39
N ASN A 105 -12.52 15.37 1.94
CA ASN A 105 -12.83 14.03 2.39
C ASN A 105 -12.52 13.83 3.89
N GLU A 106 -11.43 14.38 4.37
CA GLU A 106 -11.11 14.36 5.80
C GLU A 106 -12.18 15.07 6.62
N ARG A 107 -12.58 16.27 6.20
CA ARG A 107 -13.68 17.00 6.83
C ARG A 107 -15.01 16.24 6.81
N TYR A 108 -15.29 15.52 5.74
CA TYR A 108 -16.48 14.67 5.64
C TYR A 108 -16.48 13.58 6.73
N TYR A 109 -15.40 12.81 6.86
CA TYR A 109 -15.32 11.74 7.86
C TYR A 109 -15.30 12.27 9.29
N PHE A 110 -14.64 13.40 9.51
CA PHE A 110 -14.66 14.05 10.79
C PHE A 110 -16.08 14.47 11.22
N ARG A 111 -16.85 15.06 10.31
CA ARG A 111 -18.25 15.42 10.57
C ARG A 111 -19.11 14.19 10.87
N VAL A 112 -18.97 13.13 10.09
CA VAL A 112 -19.70 11.86 10.35
C VAL A 112 -19.38 11.34 11.75
N GLY A 113 -18.10 11.34 12.15
CA GLY A 113 -17.71 10.91 13.49
C GLY A 113 -18.30 11.78 14.60
N VAL A 114 -18.40 13.09 14.40
CA VAL A 114 -19.06 14.01 15.35
C VAL A 114 -20.57 13.74 15.43
N GLU A 115 -21.23 13.54 14.30
CA GLU A 115 -22.66 13.22 14.26
C GLU A 115 -22.95 11.87 14.96
N GLU A 116 -22.15 10.84 14.70
CA GLU A 116 -22.25 9.54 15.37
C GLU A 116 -22.00 9.65 16.88
N ALA A 117 -20.96 10.40 17.31
CA ALA A 117 -20.67 10.62 18.72
C ALA A 117 -21.85 11.29 19.45
N ALA A 118 -22.50 12.26 18.80
CA ALA A 118 -23.66 12.95 19.36
C ALA A 118 -24.86 12.00 19.54
N GLU A 119 -25.08 11.04 18.61
CA GLU A 119 -26.13 10.03 18.76
C GLU A 119 -25.92 9.13 19.98
N TYR A 120 -24.68 8.91 20.37
CA TYR A 120 -24.32 8.16 21.58
C TYR A 120 -24.20 9.02 22.84
N GLY A 121 -24.54 10.33 22.78
CA GLY A 121 -24.45 11.27 23.89
C GLY A 121 -23.01 11.59 24.32
N ILE A 122 -22.04 11.36 23.44
CA ILE A 122 -20.63 11.70 23.69
C ILE A 122 -20.44 13.18 23.35
N PRO A 123 -20.09 14.05 24.32
CA PRO A 123 -19.89 15.46 24.04
C PRO A 123 -18.64 15.67 23.18
N CYS A 124 -18.83 16.18 21.98
CA CYS A 124 -17.73 16.63 21.12
C CYS A 124 -17.59 18.16 21.24
N THR A 125 -16.45 18.62 21.74
CA THR A 125 -16.15 20.06 21.93
C THR A 125 -15.55 20.74 20.70
N TRP A 126 -15.64 20.14 19.54
CA TRP A 126 -15.05 20.66 18.30
C TRP A 126 -16.00 21.72 17.70
N GLU A 127 -15.65 22.97 17.94
CA GLU A 127 -16.54 24.10 17.66
C GLU A 127 -16.80 24.41 16.20
N GLU A 128 -16.11 23.83 15.21
CA GLU A 128 -16.26 24.27 13.82
C GLU A 128 -16.15 23.17 12.77
N VAL A 129 -17.09 22.24 12.73
CA VAL A 129 -17.31 21.49 11.48
C VAL A 129 -18.44 22.16 10.70
N THR A 130 -18.22 23.39 10.26
CA THR A 130 -19.22 24.18 9.52
C THR A 130 -19.29 23.82 8.05
N THR A 131 -18.29 23.14 7.50
CA THR A 131 -18.24 22.77 6.07
C THR A 131 -18.60 21.30 5.90
N LYS A 132 -19.57 21.04 5.03
CA LYS A 132 -20.12 19.70 4.77
C LYS A 132 -19.12 18.69 4.18
N GLY A 133 -17.89 19.01 3.89
CA GLY A 133 -16.94 18.11 3.28
C GLY A 133 -17.52 17.21 2.18
N LYS A 134 -16.71 16.65 1.34
CA LYS A 134 -17.17 15.76 0.26
C LYS A 134 -16.39 14.46 0.32
N LYS A 135 -17.09 13.34 0.29
CA LYS A 135 -16.47 12.03 0.23
C LYS A 135 -15.71 11.84 -1.08
N LEU A 136 -14.47 11.33 -1.00
CA LEU A 136 -13.70 10.92 -2.16
C LEU A 136 -14.42 9.85 -2.99
N LYS A 137 -14.04 9.75 -4.25
CA LYS A 137 -14.41 8.61 -5.09
C LYS A 137 -14.02 7.30 -4.42
N PRO A 138 -14.75 6.21 -4.68
CA PRO A 138 -14.39 4.88 -4.18
C PRO A 138 -12.97 4.48 -4.62
N MET A 139 -12.29 3.71 -3.79
CA MET A 139 -10.89 3.31 -4.01
C MET A 139 -10.62 2.67 -5.37
N ASN A 140 -11.56 1.86 -5.88
CA ASN A 140 -11.45 1.28 -7.22
C ASN A 140 -11.46 2.32 -8.35
N GLN A 141 -12.16 3.44 -8.18
CA GLN A 141 -12.17 4.53 -9.18
C GLN A 141 -10.88 5.36 -9.10
N LEU A 142 -10.33 5.55 -7.91
CA LEU A 142 -9.01 6.17 -7.75
C LEU A 142 -7.93 5.29 -8.39
N ALA A 143 -7.96 3.99 -8.15
CA ALA A 143 -7.02 3.04 -8.72
C ALA A 143 -7.06 3.03 -10.26
N LEU A 144 -8.26 3.07 -10.86
CA LEU A 144 -8.41 3.19 -12.32
C LEU A 144 -7.80 4.49 -12.86
N ALA A 145 -8.03 5.63 -12.19
CA ALA A 145 -7.44 6.91 -12.62
C ALA A 145 -5.92 6.90 -12.51
N VAL A 146 -5.37 6.26 -11.48
CA VAL A 146 -3.93 6.07 -11.32
C VAL A 146 -3.36 5.20 -12.44
N ASP A 147 -4.00 4.08 -12.76
CA ASP A 147 -3.56 3.20 -13.85
C ASP A 147 -3.63 3.91 -15.21
N GLU A 148 -4.65 4.72 -15.45
CA GLU A 148 -4.80 5.49 -16.68
C GLU A 148 -3.67 6.52 -16.85
N HIS A 149 -3.32 7.23 -15.79
CA HIS A 149 -2.29 8.28 -15.82
C HIS A 149 -0.86 7.72 -15.77
N TRP A 150 -0.59 6.85 -14.80
CA TRP A 150 0.74 6.35 -14.50
C TRP A 150 1.07 5.03 -15.20
N GLY A 151 0.08 4.30 -15.71
CA GLY A 151 0.25 2.95 -16.25
C GLY A 151 1.34 2.86 -17.32
N GLY A 152 1.46 3.85 -18.19
CA GLY A 152 2.52 3.93 -19.20
C GLY A 152 3.91 4.16 -18.59
N GLN A 153 4.02 4.91 -17.52
CA GLN A 153 5.29 5.21 -16.85
C GLN A 153 5.70 4.10 -15.88
N LEU A 154 4.74 3.59 -15.10
CA LEU A 154 4.98 2.51 -14.13
C LEU A 154 5.24 1.17 -14.82
N THR A 155 4.57 0.89 -15.93
CA THR A 155 4.82 -0.30 -16.77
C THR A 155 6.02 -0.11 -17.68
N GLY A 156 6.38 1.10 -18.08
CA GLY A 156 7.52 1.40 -18.94
C GLY A 156 8.84 0.87 -18.39
N PHE A 157 8.99 0.83 -17.07
CA PHE A 157 10.15 0.28 -16.39
C PHE A 157 10.21 -1.26 -16.39
N ARG A 158 9.10 -1.92 -16.72
CA ARG A 158 9.00 -3.38 -16.90
C ARG A 158 8.96 -3.80 -18.37
N THR A 159 8.92 -2.88 -19.32
CA THR A 159 8.55 -3.17 -20.72
C THR A 159 9.50 -4.10 -21.45
N ALA A 160 10.76 -4.17 -21.11
CA ALA A 160 11.64 -5.15 -21.73
C ALA A 160 11.30 -6.60 -21.33
N ALA A 161 10.88 -6.82 -20.07
CA ALA A 161 10.46 -8.14 -19.57
C ALA A 161 8.95 -8.38 -19.71
N ALA A 162 8.14 -7.33 -19.64
CA ALA A 162 6.69 -7.38 -19.59
C ALA A 162 6.00 -7.48 -20.97
N ALA A 163 6.64 -7.03 -22.05
CA ALA A 163 6.09 -7.21 -23.40
C ALA A 163 5.85 -8.70 -23.77
N LYS A 164 6.52 -9.62 -23.07
CA LYS A 164 6.29 -11.06 -23.17
C LYS A 164 5.22 -11.62 -22.21
N ARG A 165 4.74 -10.85 -21.22
CA ARG A 165 3.87 -11.32 -20.12
C ARG A 165 2.57 -10.54 -20.03
N LYS A 166 1.84 -10.38 -21.12
CA LYS A 166 0.59 -9.61 -21.18
C LYS A 166 -0.44 -9.95 -20.09
N GLN A 167 -0.41 -11.17 -19.55
CA GLN A 167 -1.30 -11.62 -18.48
C GLN A 167 -0.85 -11.22 -17.06
N GLU A 168 0.45 -11.08 -16.80
CA GLU A 168 0.97 -10.71 -15.47
C GLU A 168 0.91 -9.19 -15.22
N ILE A 169 0.84 -8.38 -16.28
CA ILE A 169 0.74 -6.92 -16.18
C ILE A 169 -0.61 -6.50 -15.57
N ASP A 170 -1.68 -7.17 -15.96
CA ASP A 170 -3.02 -6.86 -15.45
C ASP A 170 -3.16 -7.15 -13.94
N LEU A 171 -2.39 -8.08 -13.39
CA LEU A 171 -2.34 -8.39 -11.97
C LEU A 171 -1.52 -7.38 -11.14
N LEU A 172 -0.70 -6.55 -11.78
CA LEU A 172 0.15 -5.55 -11.11
C LEU A 172 -0.35 -4.12 -11.34
N SER A 173 -1.48 -3.94 -12.00
CA SER A 173 -2.20 -2.67 -12.01
C SER A 173 -2.83 -2.40 -10.64
N PHE A 174 -2.96 -1.13 -10.27
CA PHE A 174 -3.65 -0.78 -9.02
C PHE A 174 -5.10 -1.25 -9.01
N ALA A 175 -5.80 -1.15 -10.14
CA ALA A 175 -7.17 -1.66 -10.26
C ALA A 175 -7.22 -3.19 -10.17
N GLY A 176 -6.21 -3.90 -10.73
CA GLY A 176 -6.08 -5.36 -10.63
C GLY A 176 -5.85 -5.83 -9.20
N LEU A 177 -5.06 -5.09 -8.41
CA LEU A 177 -4.79 -5.38 -6.99
C LEU A 177 -5.98 -5.03 -6.07
N TYR A 178 -6.98 -4.29 -6.55
CA TYR A 178 -8.11 -3.88 -5.73
C TYR A 178 -8.87 -5.06 -5.11
N LEU A 179 -9.18 -6.09 -5.90
CA LEU A 179 -9.90 -7.26 -5.39
C LEU A 179 -9.05 -8.11 -4.44
N PRO A 180 -7.86 -8.61 -4.85
CA PRO A 180 -7.10 -9.53 -4.01
C PRO A 180 -6.50 -8.86 -2.77
N ILE A 181 -6.20 -7.56 -2.82
CA ILE A 181 -5.58 -6.87 -1.68
C ILE A 181 -6.62 -6.07 -0.90
N TYR A 182 -7.25 -5.09 -1.53
CA TYR A 182 -8.12 -4.16 -0.81
C TYR A 182 -9.40 -4.83 -0.31
N ARG A 183 -10.10 -5.56 -1.16
CA ARG A 183 -11.38 -6.20 -0.80
C ARG A 183 -11.19 -7.38 0.13
N GLU A 184 -10.21 -8.21 -0.10
CA GLU A 184 -9.92 -9.36 0.76
C GLU A 184 -9.46 -8.91 2.14
N ALA A 185 -8.50 -7.99 2.22
CA ALA A 185 -8.06 -7.42 3.48
C ALA A 185 -9.14 -6.60 4.21
N SER A 186 -10.14 -6.07 3.49
CA SER A 186 -11.31 -5.44 4.12
C SER A 186 -12.11 -6.43 4.97
N SER A 187 -12.20 -7.68 4.55
CA SER A 187 -12.85 -8.71 5.36
C SER A 187 -12.10 -8.99 6.66
N ALA A 188 -10.77 -8.89 6.65
CA ALA A 188 -9.93 -9.05 7.83
C ALA A 188 -10.06 -7.90 8.84
N THR A 189 -10.30 -6.66 8.35
CA THR A 189 -10.52 -5.49 9.22
C THR A 189 -11.89 -5.46 9.90
N HIS A 190 -12.87 -6.13 9.31
CA HIS A 190 -14.20 -6.27 9.88
C HIS A 190 -14.33 -7.67 10.46
N ALA A 191 -14.87 -7.82 11.67
CA ALA A 191 -15.07 -9.13 12.32
C ALA A 191 -16.09 -9.99 11.55
N THR A 192 -15.77 -10.34 10.30
CA THR A 192 -16.60 -11.17 9.44
C THR A 192 -16.37 -12.65 9.73
N PRO A 193 -17.33 -13.53 9.42
CA PRO A 193 -17.10 -14.99 9.51
C PRO A 193 -15.87 -15.45 8.74
N ALA A 194 -15.57 -14.84 7.59
CA ALA A 194 -14.37 -15.15 6.80
C ALA A 194 -13.08 -14.80 7.55
N ALA A 195 -13.05 -13.67 8.28
CA ALA A 195 -11.89 -13.30 9.11
C ALA A 195 -11.68 -14.23 10.30
N LEU A 196 -12.74 -14.84 10.81
CA LEU A 196 -12.67 -15.77 11.94
C LEU A 196 -12.43 -17.22 11.52
N ALA A 197 -12.74 -17.57 10.28
CA ALA A 197 -12.63 -18.95 9.78
C ALA A 197 -11.25 -19.58 10.03
N PRO A 198 -10.11 -18.88 9.85
CA PRO A 198 -8.79 -19.42 10.12
C PRO A 198 -8.56 -19.83 11.60
N TYR A 199 -9.30 -19.22 12.52
CA TYR A 199 -9.19 -19.49 13.97
C TYR A 199 -10.16 -20.56 14.47
N MET A 200 -10.96 -21.14 13.58
CA MET A 200 -12.01 -22.07 13.93
C MET A 200 -11.87 -23.37 13.14
N ASP A 201 -11.77 -24.48 13.85
CA ASP A 201 -12.00 -25.80 13.28
C ASP A 201 -13.46 -26.16 13.51
N LEU A 202 -14.27 -26.11 12.47
CA LEU A 202 -15.72 -26.37 12.48
C LEU A 202 -16.07 -27.81 12.03
N THR A 203 -15.11 -28.73 12.06
CA THR A 203 -15.31 -30.12 11.74
C THR A 203 -16.14 -30.84 12.85
N SER A 204 -16.11 -32.14 12.94
CA SER A 204 -16.91 -32.94 13.85
C SER A 204 -16.79 -32.59 15.36
N ASN A 205 -15.73 -31.85 15.73
CA ASN A 205 -15.51 -31.35 17.09
C ASN A 205 -15.09 -29.87 17.05
N PRO A 206 -16.06 -28.92 16.95
CA PRO A 206 -15.77 -27.50 16.85
C PRO A 206 -14.85 -27.00 17.96
N ARG A 207 -13.74 -26.36 17.59
CA ARG A 207 -12.76 -25.80 18.51
C ARG A 207 -12.11 -24.55 17.95
N VAL A 208 -11.60 -23.71 18.83
CA VAL A 208 -10.68 -22.64 18.48
C VAL A 208 -9.32 -23.26 18.20
N VAL A 209 -8.75 -22.97 17.05
CA VAL A 209 -7.37 -23.37 16.68
C VAL A 209 -6.41 -22.27 17.08
N ASP A 210 -5.25 -22.68 17.55
CA ASP A 210 -4.15 -21.75 17.81
C ASP A 210 -3.61 -21.28 16.46
N VAL A 211 -3.43 -20.00 16.35
CA VAL A 211 -2.99 -19.18 15.24
C VAL A 211 -2.68 -19.91 13.91
N PRO A 212 -3.42 -19.61 12.83
CA PRO A 212 -3.11 -20.13 11.50
C PRO A 212 -1.64 -19.85 11.17
N SER A 213 -0.96 -20.81 10.57
CA SER A 213 0.37 -20.57 10.03
C SER A 213 0.24 -19.44 9.00
N GLY A 214 1.04 -18.38 9.12
CA GLY A 214 1.02 -17.28 8.16
C GLY A 214 1.59 -17.65 6.79
N ASP A 215 1.88 -18.92 6.54
CA ASP A 215 2.52 -19.40 5.31
C ASP A 215 1.62 -19.24 4.08
N GLU A 216 0.30 -19.31 4.25
CA GLU A 216 -0.66 -19.02 3.17
C GLU A 216 -0.64 -17.56 2.69
N TYR A 217 -0.09 -16.64 3.48
CA TYR A 217 0.06 -15.23 3.16
C TYR A 217 1.45 -14.86 2.62
N ALA A 218 2.35 -15.81 2.48
CA ALA A 218 3.70 -15.58 1.96
C ALA A 218 3.68 -14.93 0.56
N ALA A 219 2.70 -15.30 -0.27
CA ALA A 219 2.53 -14.72 -1.61
C ALA A 219 2.32 -13.19 -1.60
N TYR A 220 1.84 -12.60 -0.50
CA TYR A 220 1.60 -11.16 -0.43
C TYR A 220 2.89 -10.32 -0.37
N TRP A 221 4.02 -10.94 -0.01
CA TRP A 221 5.33 -10.27 -0.10
C TRP A 221 5.66 -9.83 -1.51
N SER A 222 5.25 -10.61 -2.52
CA SER A 222 5.41 -10.26 -3.93
C SER A 222 4.69 -8.96 -4.32
N VAL A 223 3.82 -8.44 -3.47
CA VAL A 223 3.05 -7.20 -3.68
C VAL A 223 3.58 -6.03 -2.86
N VAL A 224 4.11 -6.28 -1.66
CA VAL A 224 4.62 -5.22 -0.74
C VAL A 224 5.73 -4.40 -1.40
N VAL A 225 6.77 -5.06 -1.91
CA VAL A 225 7.90 -4.38 -2.54
C VAL A 225 7.48 -3.64 -3.82
N PRO A 226 6.73 -4.25 -4.76
CA PRO A 226 6.20 -3.53 -5.91
C PRO A 226 5.35 -2.31 -5.56
N LEU A 227 4.45 -2.37 -4.58
CA LEU A 227 3.64 -1.22 -4.17
C LEU A 227 4.52 -0.08 -3.66
N TYR A 228 5.47 -0.37 -2.78
CA TYR A 228 6.37 0.67 -2.26
C TYR A 228 7.29 1.22 -3.36
N THR A 229 7.81 0.36 -4.24
CA THR A 229 8.58 0.78 -5.42
C THR A 229 7.77 1.74 -6.31
N GLN A 230 6.51 1.45 -6.58
CA GLN A 230 5.66 2.34 -7.39
C GLN A 230 5.48 3.70 -6.73
N ALA A 231 5.28 3.74 -5.40
CA ALA A 231 5.22 4.99 -4.67
C ALA A 231 6.54 5.79 -4.79
N LEU A 232 7.69 5.13 -4.72
CA LEU A 232 8.99 5.77 -4.89
C LEU A 232 9.21 6.29 -6.33
N ILE A 233 8.71 5.59 -7.34
CA ILE A 233 8.75 6.05 -8.74
C ILE A 233 7.92 7.33 -8.91
N VAL A 234 6.69 7.35 -8.38
CA VAL A 234 5.84 8.55 -8.38
C VAL A 234 6.52 9.69 -7.63
N CYS A 235 7.10 9.42 -6.47
CA CYS A 235 7.84 10.40 -5.69
C CYS A 235 9.03 10.96 -6.45
N ASN A 236 9.78 10.12 -7.16
CA ASN A 236 10.90 10.58 -8.00
C ASN A 236 10.41 11.49 -9.13
N SER A 237 9.29 11.17 -9.76
CA SER A 237 8.68 12.02 -10.79
C SER A 237 8.34 13.42 -10.28
N GLU A 238 7.82 13.50 -9.05
CA GLU A 238 7.37 14.75 -8.44
C GLU A 238 8.51 15.55 -7.79
N LEU A 239 9.43 14.87 -7.11
CA LEU A 239 10.45 15.50 -6.27
C LEU A 239 11.88 15.31 -6.77
N GLY A 240 12.08 14.52 -7.83
CA GLY A 240 13.41 14.12 -8.29
C GLY A 240 14.15 13.22 -7.31
N TRP A 241 13.45 12.54 -6.40
CA TRP A 241 14.03 11.61 -5.43
C TRP A 241 13.02 10.54 -4.95
N PRO A 242 13.44 9.38 -4.42
CA PRO A 242 14.83 8.90 -4.35
C PRO A 242 15.45 8.69 -5.73
N ASP A 243 16.75 8.39 -5.80
CA ASP A 243 17.40 8.04 -7.08
C ASP A 243 16.68 6.88 -7.75
N LEU A 244 16.09 7.16 -8.92
CA LEU A 244 15.23 6.22 -9.63
C LEU A 244 15.97 4.96 -10.04
N GLN A 245 17.24 5.09 -10.49
CA GLN A 245 18.01 3.94 -10.92
C GLN A 245 18.27 2.99 -9.74
N THR A 246 18.62 3.53 -8.58
CA THR A 246 18.80 2.73 -7.37
C THR A 246 17.53 2.02 -6.94
N VAL A 247 16.36 2.69 -7.01
CA VAL A 247 15.05 2.06 -6.73
C VAL A 247 14.78 0.89 -7.66
N LEU A 248 15.05 1.10 -8.96
CA LEU A 248 14.86 0.07 -9.99
C LEU A 248 15.82 -1.10 -9.83
N ASP A 249 17.09 -0.82 -9.50
CA ASP A 249 18.11 -1.87 -9.30
C ASP A 249 17.75 -2.75 -8.09
N ILE A 250 17.25 -2.17 -6.99
CA ILE A 250 16.77 -2.92 -5.83
C ILE A 250 15.58 -3.81 -6.24
N ASN A 251 14.60 -3.26 -6.95
CA ASN A 251 13.43 -4.02 -7.39
C ASN A 251 13.81 -5.10 -8.42
N ASN A 252 14.73 -4.82 -9.35
CA ASN A 252 15.19 -5.76 -10.36
C ASN A 252 16.08 -6.86 -9.75
N GLY A 253 16.84 -6.54 -8.69
CA GLY A 253 17.59 -7.53 -7.92
C GLY A 253 16.68 -8.59 -7.31
N MET A 254 15.45 -8.20 -6.94
CA MET A 254 14.40 -9.13 -6.50
C MET A 254 13.83 -9.97 -7.65
N TYR A 255 13.75 -9.40 -8.86
CA TYR A 255 13.20 -10.05 -10.05
C TYR A 255 14.23 -10.03 -11.19
N PRO A 256 15.36 -10.76 -11.09
CA PRO A 256 16.36 -10.77 -12.16
C PRO A 256 15.71 -11.26 -13.45
N GLY A 257 15.75 -10.39 -14.48
CA GLY A 257 15.07 -10.51 -15.76
C GLY A 257 15.41 -11.76 -16.61
#